data_2ddac5f2265bc6fbf401ba52f87d1af4
#
_entry.id   2ddac5f2265bc6fbf401ba52f87d1af4
#
_cell.length_a   1.000
_cell.length_b   1.000
_cell.length_c   1.000
_cell.angle_alpha   90.00
_cell.angle_beta   90.00
_cell.angle_gamma   90.00
#
_symmetry.space_group_name_H-M   'P 1'
#
loop_
_entity.id
_entity.type
_entity.pdbx_description
1 polymer ?
#
loop_
_entity_poly.entity_id
_entity_poly.type
_entity_poly.pdbx_seq_one_letter_code
_entity_poly.pdbx_strand_id
1 'polypeptide(L)'
;TDKANQVSPSATFAVTVSAVPAKTIVDVTGSITTDTHWTADKIYRLNGFVRVGTDAKPGAGGAGVAPVITATATLTIDAGTVIYGKTGTPGGGLVIQRGSKIIANGTSSAPIVFTSEKSAGSRKGGDWSGVIICGKARNNIKASASTGLDGVEELEGAYGAFHGGGVDADDADNSGSFTYVRIEFAGYPINPNQEVNGLTLGSVGSGTTIDHVQVTYANDDSFEWFGGTVNARHLIAYKGIDDDFDTDNGFSGQVQFGLGIRDALIADQSGSNGFESDNDANGSANTPFTNATFSNMTIIGGKATSGTTINIQFQNGAQIRRNSRQDLINSFITAYPNGIYVDNALGNPGTVGNAANGDLVFKNNILAGVDGWGGNGFGYVATADEVTALGLAAAGSNHPNAPRGRVVAGGVGTWSNGVFGANSTYTEATINAASPINW
;
A
#
# COMPACT_ATOMS: atom_id res chain seq x y z
N THR A 1 -43.85 -9.95 48.56
CA THR A 1 -42.63 -10.64 48.95
C THR A 1 -41.71 -10.66 47.74
N ASP A 2 -40.66 -9.96 47.89
CA ASP A 2 -39.71 -9.54 46.89
C ASP A 2 -38.80 -10.73 46.48
N LYS A 3 -38.77 -11.05 45.20
CA LYS A 3 -37.88 -12.08 44.63
C LYS A 3 -36.54 -11.54 44.13
N ALA A 4 -36.06 -10.46 44.74
CA ALA A 4 -34.92 -9.70 44.21
C ALA A 4 -33.57 -10.01 44.88
N ASN A 5 -33.34 -11.18 45.43
CA ASN A 5 -32.01 -11.51 45.97
C ASN A 5 -31.66 -13.00 45.85
N GLN A 6 -31.83 -13.59 44.67
CA GLN A 6 -31.11 -14.84 44.38
C GLN A 6 -29.81 -14.52 43.66
N VAL A 7 -28.74 -14.42 44.44
CA VAL A 7 -27.39 -14.45 43.91
C VAL A 7 -27.15 -15.85 43.37
N SER A 8 -27.01 -15.99 42.06
CA SER A 8 -26.57 -17.22 41.44
C SER A 8 -25.21 -17.64 42.02
N PRO A 9 -25.02 -18.88 42.44
CA PRO A 9 -23.69 -19.29 42.91
C PRO A 9 -22.65 -19.06 41.80
N SER A 10 -21.56 -18.36 42.15
CA SER A 10 -20.45 -18.16 41.24
C SER A 10 -19.80 -19.51 40.90
N ALA A 11 -19.91 -19.89 39.63
CA ALA A 11 -19.13 -21.01 39.13
C ALA A 11 -17.69 -20.58 38.89
N THR A 12 -16.75 -21.12 39.63
CA THR A 12 -15.32 -20.93 39.39
C THR A 12 -14.89 -21.94 38.33
N PHE A 13 -14.46 -21.43 37.18
CA PHE A 13 -13.80 -22.25 36.16
C PHE A 13 -12.29 -22.17 36.40
N ALA A 14 -11.64 -23.29 36.63
CA ALA A 14 -10.20 -23.37 36.60
C ALA A 14 -9.74 -23.43 35.13
N VAL A 15 -9.13 -22.36 34.65
CA VAL A 15 -8.46 -22.36 33.35
C VAL A 15 -7.02 -22.75 33.58
N THR A 16 -6.65 -23.94 33.16
CA THR A 16 -5.24 -24.36 33.15
C THR A 16 -4.64 -23.85 31.84
N VAL A 17 -3.83 -22.81 31.93
CA VAL A 17 -3.01 -22.35 30.81
C VAL A 17 -1.74 -23.19 30.80
N SER A 18 -1.67 -24.16 29.89
CA SER A 18 -0.42 -24.85 29.63
C SER A 18 0.55 -23.90 28.93
N ALA A 19 1.78 -23.81 29.42
CA ALA A 19 2.82 -23.03 28.74
C ALA A 19 3.04 -23.62 27.33
N VAL A 20 2.86 -22.81 26.28
CA VAL A 20 3.25 -23.22 24.94
C VAL A 20 4.78 -23.32 24.93
N PRO A 21 5.36 -24.45 24.50
CA PRO A 21 6.83 -24.57 24.40
C PRO A 21 7.43 -23.42 23.60
N ALA A 22 8.51 -22.84 24.09
CA ALA A 22 9.21 -21.79 23.34
C ALA A 22 9.75 -22.38 22.03
N LYS A 23 9.41 -21.75 20.91
CA LYS A 23 9.92 -22.16 19.59
C LYS A 23 11.40 -21.82 19.48
N THR A 24 12.16 -22.68 18.81
CA THR A 24 13.57 -22.41 18.50
C THR A 24 13.66 -21.24 17.49
N ILE A 25 14.56 -20.30 17.78
CA ILE A 25 14.89 -19.21 16.84
C ILE A 25 16.03 -19.67 15.93
N VAL A 26 15.82 -19.54 14.63
CA VAL A 26 16.80 -19.82 13.59
C VAL A 26 17.21 -18.51 12.95
N ASP A 27 18.47 -18.11 13.12
CA ASP A 27 19.00 -16.93 12.41
C ASP A 27 19.22 -17.23 10.94
N VAL A 28 18.73 -16.36 10.06
CA VAL A 28 18.88 -16.45 8.62
C VAL A 28 19.63 -15.24 8.13
N THR A 29 20.67 -15.44 7.33
CA THR A 29 21.53 -14.38 6.76
C THR A 29 21.88 -14.66 5.32
N GLY A 30 22.22 -13.63 4.56
CA GLY A 30 22.74 -13.75 3.19
C GLY A 30 21.72 -14.24 2.18
N SER A 31 22.14 -15.12 1.26
CA SER A 31 21.30 -15.56 0.15
C SER A 31 20.88 -17.03 0.27
N ILE A 32 19.60 -17.28 0.03
CA ILE A 32 18.98 -18.60 -0.11
C ILE A 32 19.04 -18.95 -1.61
N THR A 33 19.95 -19.82 -2.00
CA THR A 33 20.22 -20.15 -3.42
C THR A 33 19.68 -21.52 -3.84
N THR A 34 18.99 -22.20 -2.92
CA THR A 34 18.32 -23.47 -3.16
C THR A 34 16.94 -23.45 -2.52
N ASP A 35 16.03 -24.25 -3.06
CA ASP A 35 14.68 -24.35 -2.52
C ASP A 35 14.71 -24.66 -1.02
N THR A 36 14.01 -23.85 -0.26
CA THR A 36 14.07 -23.84 1.22
C THR A 36 12.66 -23.84 1.79
N HIS A 37 12.49 -24.53 2.92
CA HIS A 37 11.20 -24.65 3.59
C HIS A 37 11.30 -24.19 5.05
N TRP A 38 10.47 -23.22 5.41
CA TRP A 38 10.33 -22.74 6.78
C TRP A 38 9.05 -23.27 7.42
N THR A 39 9.19 -23.89 8.56
CA THR A 39 8.13 -24.63 9.25
C THR A 39 7.62 -23.89 10.49
N ALA A 40 6.34 -24.10 10.82
CA ALA A 40 5.67 -23.34 11.89
C ALA A 40 6.14 -23.70 13.31
N ASP A 41 6.93 -24.75 13.50
CA ASP A 41 7.50 -25.14 14.79
C ASP A 41 8.70 -24.28 15.24
N LYS A 42 9.20 -23.42 14.33
CA LYS A 42 10.34 -22.52 14.54
C LYS A 42 9.95 -21.06 14.37
N ILE A 43 10.84 -20.17 14.79
CA ILE A 43 10.84 -18.75 14.46
C ILE A 43 12.08 -18.49 13.61
N TYR A 44 11.91 -17.89 12.46
CA TYR A 44 13.03 -17.50 11.59
C TYR A 44 13.33 -16.02 11.82
N ARG A 45 14.61 -15.69 12.10
CA ARG A 45 15.00 -14.30 12.35
C ARG A 45 15.92 -13.81 11.25
N LEU A 46 15.42 -12.83 10.48
CA LEU A 46 16.15 -12.18 9.41
C LEU A 46 17.23 -11.28 9.99
N ASN A 47 18.49 -11.55 9.68
CA ASN A 47 19.63 -10.77 10.14
C ASN A 47 20.29 -10.06 8.95
N GLY A 48 19.99 -8.77 8.78
CA GLY A 48 20.23 -8.03 7.55
C GLY A 48 19.29 -8.46 6.43
N PHE A 49 19.55 -8.03 5.20
CA PHE A 49 18.74 -8.44 4.04
C PHE A 49 18.99 -9.90 3.68
N VAL A 50 18.00 -10.75 3.90
CA VAL A 50 17.97 -12.14 3.43
C VAL A 50 17.39 -12.16 2.02
N ARG A 51 18.10 -12.73 1.06
CA ARG A 51 17.70 -12.77 -0.35
C ARG A 51 17.36 -14.17 -0.77
N VAL A 52 16.23 -14.34 -1.44
CA VAL A 52 15.87 -15.60 -2.12
C VAL A 52 16.32 -15.48 -3.56
N GLY A 53 17.30 -16.29 -3.95
CA GLY A 53 18.04 -16.15 -5.20
C GLY A 53 19.22 -15.20 -5.12
N THR A 54 19.88 -15.00 -6.24
CA THR A 54 20.95 -14.02 -6.43
C THR A 54 20.77 -13.27 -7.74
N ASP A 55 20.67 -11.96 -7.64
CA ASP A 55 20.54 -11.04 -8.73
C ASP A 55 21.44 -9.83 -8.41
N ALA A 56 22.54 -9.69 -9.08
CA ALA A 56 23.55 -8.71 -8.76
C ALA A 56 24.30 -8.24 -9.99
N LYS A 57 24.81 -7.02 -9.94
CA LYS A 57 25.72 -6.52 -10.97
C LYS A 57 27.04 -7.28 -10.92
N PRO A 58 27.57 -7.74 -12.04
CA PRO A 58 28.91 -8.32 -12.09
C PRO A 58 29.99 -7.26 -11.80
N GLY A 59 30.98 -7.63 -11.01
CA GLY A 59 32.13 -6.80 -10.69
C GLY A 59 31.81 -5.56 -9.83
N ALA A 60 32.53 -4.47 -10.03
CA ALA A 60 32.35 -3.22 -9.28
C ALA A 60 31.13 -2.38 -9.71
N GLY A 61 30.32 -2.90 -10.64
CA GLY A 61 29.01 -2.45 -11.06
C GLY A 61 28.82 -0.93 -11.22
N GLY A 62 29.20 -0.38 -12.38
CA GLY A 62 28.85 1.01 -12.75
C GLY A 62 27.52 1.14 -13.49
N ALA A 63 27.14 2.36 -13.85
CA ALA A 63 26.04 2.60 -14.79
C ALA A 63 26.29 1.87 -16.12
N GLY A 64 25.25 1.29 -16.72
CA GLY A 64 25.33 0.49 -17.95
C GLY A 64 25.67 -0.98 -17.73
N VAL A 65 25.85 -1.44 -16.48
CA VAL A 65 26.05 -2.86 -16.16
C VAL A 65 24.74 -3.47 -15.69
N ALA A 66 24.20 -4.40 -16.52
CA ALA A 66 22.98 -5.13 -16.15
C ALA A 66 23.21 -6.04 -14.95
N PRO A 67 22.28 -6.08 -13.99
CA PRO A 67 22.29 -7.13 -12.97
C PRO A 67 21.98 -8.50 -13.60
N VAL A 68 22.68 -9.52 -13.13
CA VAL A 68 22.59 -10.88 -13.66
C VAL A 68 22.05 -11.82 -12.58
N ILE A 69 20.99 -12.54 -12.94
CA ILE A 69 20.45 -13.60 -12.09
C ILE A 69 21.39 -14.81 -12.19
N THR A 70 22.07 -15.13 -11.10
CA THR A 70 23.03 -16.25 -11.04
C THR A 70 22.49 -17.47 -10.31
N ALA A 71 21.45 -17.30 -9.49
CA ALA A 71 20.71 -18.39 -8.89
C ALA A 71 19.26 -17.99 -8.64
N THR A 72 18.35 -18.93 -8.79
CA THR A 72 16.94 -18.80 -8.39
C THR A 72 16.60 -19.87 -7.36
N ALA A 73 15.68 -19.55 -6.46
CA ALA A 73 15.19 -20.49 -5.45
C ALA A 73 13.73 -20.20 -5.12
N THR A 74 13.07 -21.19 -4.55
CA THR A 74 11.73 -21.05 -3.95
C THR A 74 11.85 -21.10 -2.43
N LEU A 75 11.34 -20.07 -1.75
CA LEU A 75 11.14 -20.10 -0.31
C LEU A 75 9.69 -20.47 -0.01
N THR A 76 9.47 -21.63 0.58
CA THR A 76 8.17 -22.07 1.06
C THR A 76 8.04 -21.82 2.55
N ILE A 77 6.93 -21.21 2.99
CA ILE A 77 6.68 -20.89 4.39
C ILE A 77 5.32 -21.49 4.79
N ASP A 78 5.32 -22.34 5.81
CA ASP A 78 4.10 -22.95 6.32
C ASP A 78 3.18 -21.95 7.02
N ALA A 79 1.88 -22.22 6.95
CA ALA A 79 0.87 -21.48 7.68
C ALA A 79 1.18 -21.45 9.20
N GLY A 80 1.03 -20.30 9.85
CA GLY A 80 1.32 -20.10 11.28
C GLY A 80 2.81 -19.92 11.62
N THR A 81 3.68 -19.83 10.61
CA THR A 81 5.09 -19.48 10.84
C THR A 81 5.23 -18.02 11.26
N VAL A 82 6.13 -17.78 12.22
CA VAL A 82 6.51 -16.43 12.65
C VAL A 82 7.93 -16.12 12.20
N ILE A 83 8.09 -14.98 11.56
CA ILE A 83 9.37 -14.48 11.07
C ILE A 83 9.66 -13.14 11.77
N TYR A 84 10.81 -13.06 12.41
CA TYR A 84 11.31 -11.84 13.04
C TYR A 84 12.23 -11.08 12.11
N GLY A 85 11.96 -9.79 11.91
CA GLY A 85 12.97 -8.88 11.43
C GLY A 85 13.86 -8.45 12.59
N LYS A 86 15.16 -8.72 12.50
CA LYS A 86 16.13 -8.27 13.49
C LYS A 86 16.30 -6.76 13.41
N THR A 87 16.33 -6.12 14.56
CA THR A 87 16.66 -4.69 14.64
C THR A 87 18.13 -4.46 14.39
N GLY A 88 18.51 -3.37 13.74
CA GLY A 88 19.90 -3.07 13.44
C GLY A 88 20.05 -2.07 12.30
N THR A 89 21.28 -1.94 11.80
CA THR A 89 21.63 -1.08 10.66
C THR A 89 22.39 -1.91 9.63
N PRO A 90 21.76 -2.27 8.49
CA PRO A 90 20.32 -2.18 8.22
C PRO A 90 19.51 -3.14 9.08
N GLY A 91 18.22 -2.86 9.24
CA GLY A 91 17.27 -3.79 9.84
C GLY A 91 17.13 -5.06 9.00
N GLY A 92 16.66 -6.16 9.62
CA GLY A 92 16.39 -7.40 8.87
C GLY A 92 15.32 -7.20 7.81
N GLY A 93 15.48 -7.77 6.61
CA GLY A 93 14.51 -7.70 5.51
C GLY A 93 14.51 -8.99 4.69
N LEU A 94 13.42 -9.25 3.98
CA LEU A 94 13.31 -10.37 3.06
C LEU A 94 13.16 -9.85 1.64
N VAL A 95 14.07 -10.24 0.74
CA VAL A 95 14.05 -9.87 -0.67
C VAL A 95 13.89 -11.12 -1.53
N ILE A 96 12.78 -11.20 -2.27
CA ILE A 96 12.61 -12.21 -3.32
C ILE A 96 13.19 -11.62 -4.59
N GLN A 97 14.30 -12.15 -5.05
CA GLN A 97 14.99 -11.66 -6.24
C GLN A 97 14.28 -12.09 -7.52
N ARG A 98 14.51 -11.37 -8.64
CA ARG A 98 13.92 -11.67 -9.93
C ARG A 98 14.11 -13.14 -10.31
N GLY A 99 13.05 -13.79 -10.75
CA GLY A 99 13.04 -15.21 -11.13
C GLY A 99 12.97 -16.21 -9.98
N SER A 100 13.12 -15.76 -8.73
CA SER A 100 12.87 -16.56 -7.53
C SER A 100 11.42 -16.46 -7.08
N LYS A 101 11.02 -17.30 -6.13
CA LYS A 101 9.63 -17.39 -5.67
C LYS A 101 9.52 -17.42 -4.16
N ILE A 102 8.42 -16.86 -3.68
CA ILE A 102 7.93 -17.08 -2.32
C ILE A 102 6.59 -17.81 -2.38
N ILE A 103 6.44 -18.88 -1.63
CA ILE A 103 5.19 -19.60 -1.41
C ILE A 103 4.86 -19.46 0.07
N ALA A 104 4.16 -18.38 0.41
CA ALA A 104 3.76 -18.05 1.78
C ALA A 104 2.23 -18.07 1.84
N ASN A 105 1.68 -19.26 2.02
CA ASN A 105 0.23 -19.49 2.05
C ASN A 105 -0.20 -19.76 3.48
N GLY A 106 -0.50 -18.70 4.22
CA GLY A 106 -1.18 -18.78 5.51
C GLY A 106 -2.65 -19.18 5.38
N THR A 107 -3.35 -19.15 6.49
CA THR A 107 -4.81 -19.33 6.55
C THR A 107 -5.42 -18.29 7.50
N SER A 108 -6.73 -18.10 7.47
CA SER A 108 -7.41 -17.18 8.40
C SER A 108 -7.22 -17.57 9.87
N SER A 109 -7.03 -18.85 10.19
CA SER A 109 -6.76 -19.34 11.54
C SER A 109 -5.28 -19.50 11.89
N ALA A 110 -4.40 -19.50 10.89
CA ALA A 110 -2.96 -19.64 11.03
C ALA A 110 -2.23 -18.73 10.03
N PRO A 111 -2.32 -17.40 10.17
CA PRO A 111 -1.61 -16.48 9.29
C PRO A 111 -0.10 -16.63 9.47
N ILE A 112 0.65 -16.33 8.40
CA ILE A 112 2.09 -16.15 8.48
C ILE A 112 2.36 -14.73 8.99
N VAL A 113 3.25 -14.58 9.96
CA VAL A 113 3.48 -13.27 10.60
C VAL A 113 4.94 -12.87 10.48
N PHE A 114 5.19 -11.77 9.78
CA PHE A 114 6.47 -11.06 9.77
C PHE A 114 6.38 -9.90 10.76
N THR A 115 7.27 -9.81 11.74
CA THR A 115 7.18 -8.80 12.78
C THR A 115 8.55 -8.47 13.37
N SER A 116 8.62 -7.40 14.18
CA SER A 116 9.84 -7.03 14.92
C SER A 116 10.25 -8.11 15.92
N GLU A 117 11.58 -8.34 16.07
CA GLU A 117 12.14 -9.23 17.10
C GLU A 117 11.94 -8.70 18.53
N LYS A 118 11.62 -7.42 18.69
CA LYS A 118 11.39 -6.83 20.01
C LYS A 118 10.19 -7.45 20.70
N SER A 119 10.19 -7.38 22.02
CA SER A 119 9.08 -7.84 22.84
C SER A 119 7.79 -7.03 22.55
N ALA A 120 6.66 -7.66 22.79
CA ALA A 120 5.36 -6.98 22.70
C ALA A 120 5.35 -5.73 23.60
N GLY A 121 4.79 -4.63 23.09
CA GLY A 121 4.78 -3.33 23.75
C GLY A 121 6.03 -2.46 23.53
N SER A 122 7.13 -3.03 22.98
CA SER A 122 8.35 -2.29 22.64
C SER A 122 8.55 -2.14 21.12
N ARG A 123 7.66 -2.69 20.33
CA ARG A 123 7.71 -2.67 18.86
C ARG A 123 7.24 -1.32 18.33
N LYS A 124 7.86 -0.86 17.27
CA LYS A 124 7.47 0.38 16.56
C LYS A 124 7.77 0.26 15.07
N GLY A 125 7.13 1.07 14.26
CA GLY A 125 7.47 1.22 12.85
C GLY A 125 8.97 1.46 12.64
N GLY A 126 9.53 0.90 11.57
CA GLY A 126 10.95 0.98 11.27
C GLY A 126 11.87 0.08 12.09
N ASP A 127 11.33 -0.83 12.90
CA ASP A 127 12.19 -1.77 13.66
C ASP A 127 12.97 -2.71 12.76
N TRP A 128 12.48 -3.00 11.58
CA TRP A 128 13.08 -3.87 10.58
C TRP A 128 12.65 -3.39 9.16
N SER A 129 13.30 -3.90 8.11
CA SER A 129 13.10 -3.36 6.77
C SER A 129 11.70 -3.66 6.23
N GLY A 130 11.36 -4.91 5.97
CA GLY A 130 10.09 -5.27 5.35
C GLY A 130 10.22 -6.47 4.43
N VAL A 131 9.19 -6.70 3.61
CA VAL A 131 9.16 -7.76 2.59
C VAL A 131 9.16 -7.13 1.21
N ILE A 132 10.11 -7.51 0.38
CA ILE A 132 10.33 -7.00 -0.96
C ILE A 132 10.21 -8.15 -1.96
N ILE A 133 9.38 -8.00 -2.99
CA ILE A 133 9.23 -8.99 -4.06
C ILE A 133 9.59 -8.31 -5.38
N CYS A 134 10.61 -8.81 -6.05
CA CYS A 134 11.11 -8.31 -7.33
C CYS A 134 10.75 -9.26 -8.46
N GLY A 135 9.99 -8.79 -9.43
CA GLY A 135 9.60 -9.53 -10.62
C GLY A 135 10.30 -9.00 -11.89
N LYS A 136 9.91 -9.58 -13.02
CA LYS A 136 10.43 -9.25 -14.35
C LYS A 136 9.40 -8.59 -15.27
N ALA A 137 8.26 -8.15 -14.76
CA ALA A 137 7.29 -7.43 -15.57
C ALA A 137 7.83 -6.05 -15.99
N ARG A 138 7.13 -5.39 -16.89
CA ARG A 138 7.50 -4.05 -17.37
C ARG A 138 7.36 -2.99 -16.29
N ASN A 139 8.24 -2.02 -16.36
CA ASN A 139 8.11 -0.70 -15.76
C ASN A 139 8.42 0.39 -16.81
N ASN A 140 8.22 1.64 -16.47
CA ASN A 140 8.43 2.75 -17.41
C ASN A 140 9.76 3.48 -17.24
N ILE A 141 10.67 2.96 -16.44
CA ILE A 141 11.96 3.58 -16.13
C ILE A 141 12.83 3.63 -17.38
N LYS A 142 13.38 4.80 -17.66
CA LYS A 142 14.30 5.05 -18.78
C LYS A 142 15.67 5.46 -18.26
N ALA A 143 16.70 4.87 -18.86
CA ALA A 143 18.08 5.13 -18.50
C ALA A 143 18.30 5.14 -16.99
N SER A 144 17.88 4.04 -16.33
CA SER A 144 17.89 3.86 -14.88
C SER A 144 19.13 4.46 -14.22
N ALA A 145 18.94 5.22 -13.14
CA ALA A 145 20.05 5.83 -12.41
C ALA A 145 20.99 4.76 -11.83
N SER A 146 20.46 3.62 -11.44
CA SER A 146 21.24 2.52 -10.89
C SER A 146 21.91 1.66 -11.95
N THR A 147 21.21 1.29 -13.02
CA THR A 147 21.70 0.33 -14.02
C THR A 147 22.12 0.99 -15.34
N GLY A 148 21.62 2.18 -15.66
CA GLY A 148 21.77 2.83 -16.96
C GLY A 148 20.91 2.19 -18.07
N LEU A 149 20.03 1.25 -17.74
CA LEU A 149 19.19 0.51 -18.66
C LEU A 149 17.73 0.93 -18.57
N ASP A 150 17.00 0.74 -19.67
CA ASP A 150 15.55 0.88 -19.67
C ASP A 150 14.91 -0.33 -19.01
N GLY A 151 13.93 -0.08 -18.15
CA GLY A 151 13.08 -1.12 -17.56
C GLY A 151 13.78 -2.07 -16.57
N VAL A 152 14.97 -1.73 -16.07
CA VAL A 152 15.65 -2.45 -14.99
C VAL A 152 16.20 -1.45 -14.00
N GLU A 153 15.73 -1.48 -12.76
CA GLU A 153 16.11 -0.56 -11.70
C GLU A 153 16.49 -1.34 -10.43
N GLU A 154 17.32 -0.73 -9.60
CA GLU A 154 17.48 -1.11 -8.21
C GLU A 154 16.53 -0.26 -7.38
N LEU A 155 15.75 -0.89 -6.51
CA LEU A 155 14.86 -0.17 -5.60
C LEU A 155 15.65 0.85 -4.75
N GLU A 156 15.00 1.90 -4.34
CA GLU A 156 15.58 2.97 -3.56
C GLU A 156 16.30 2.45 -2.30
N GLY A 157 17.32 3.19 -1.86
CA GLY A 157 18.19 2.73 -0.77
C GLY A 157 19.33 1.80 -1.22
N ALA A 158 19.35 1.35 -2.47
CA ALA A 158 20.44 0.60 -3.10
C ALA A 158 20.91 -0.61 -2.27
N TYR A 159 19.97 -1.44 -1.84
CA TYR A 159 20.22 -2.62 -1.01
C TYR A 159 20.26 -3.94 -1.81
N GLY A 160 20.46 -3.90 -3.12
CA GLY A 160 20.59 -5.07 -3.98
C GLY A 160 19.27 -5.74 -4.34
N ALA A 161 18.18 -4.98 -4.43
CA ALA A 161 16.87 -5.42 -4.88
C ALA A 161 16.60 -4.86 -6.29
N PHE A 162 16.96 -5.61 -7.33
CA PHE A 162 16.71 -5.22 -8.72
C PHE A 162 15.34 -5.73 -9.19
N HIS A 163 14.63 -4.90 -9.96
CA HIS A 163 13.34 -5.26 -10.53
C HIS A 163 13.21 -4.87 -12.00
N GLY A 164 12.23 -5.48 -12.67
CA GLY A 164 11.97 -5.27 -14.08
C GLY A 164 12.78 -6.17 -15.01
N GLY A 165 12.19 -6.50 -16.15
CA GLY A 165 12.80 -7.40 -17.14
C GLY A 165 13.57 -6.70 -18.25
N GLY A 166 13.46 -5.36 -18.35
CA GLY A 166 14.06 -4.63 -19.45
C GLY A 166 13.54 -5.11 -20.81
N VAL A 167 14.46 -5.47 -21.71
CA VAL A 167 14.10 -5.99 -23.04
C VAL A 167 13.45 -7.38 -23.00
N ASP A 168 13.68 -8.13 -21.91
CA ASP A 168 13.12 -9.47 -21.68
C ASP A 168 11.96 -9.44 -20.66
N ALA A 169 11.26 -8.30 -20.56
CA ALA A 169 10.17 -8.15 -19.61
C ALA A 169 9.02 -9.13 -19.88
N ASP A 170 8.51 -9.71 -18.81
CA ASP A 170 7.39 -10.65 -18.81
C ASP A 170 6.29 -10.19 -17.86
N ASP A 171 5.23 -9.62 -18.41
CA ASP A 171 4.09 -9.15 -17.61
C ASP A 171 3.30 -10.29 -16.93
N ALA A 172 3.52 -11.54 -17.34
CA ALA A 172 2.98 -12.73 -16.70
C ALA A 172 3.95 -13.38 -15.70
N ASP A 173 5.07 -12.71 -15.39
CA ASP A 173 6.05 -13.20 -14.42
C ASP A 173 5.40 -13.67 -13.13
N ASN A 174 5.93 -14.73 -12.55
CA ASN A 174 5.38 -15.38 -11.37
C ASN A 174 6.42 -15.47 -10.26
N SER A 175 6.32 -14.59 -9.31
CA SER A 175 7.12 -14.57 -8.09
C SER A 175 6.55 -15.42 -6.94
N GLY A 176 5.46 -16.18 -7.18
CA GLY A 176 4.87 -17.14 -6.24
C GLY A 176 3.50 -16.73 -5.70
N SER A 177 3.26 -17.02 -4.44
CA SER A 177 2.00 -16.70 -3.75
C SER A 177 2.25 -16.20 -2.34
N PHE A 178 1.53 -15.15 -1.97
CA PHE A 178 1.66 -14.45 -0.70
C PHE A 178 0.25 -14.19 -0.15
N THR A 179 -0.24 -15.11 0.67
CA THR A 179 -1.64 -15.11 1.11
C THR A 179 -1.79 -15.32 2.61
N TYR A 180 -2.75 -14.65 3.23
CA TYR A 180 -2.96 -14.63 4.67
C TYR A 180 -1.68 -14.33 5.45
N VAL A 181 -1.04 -13.22 5.08
CA VAL A 181 0.21 -12.76 5.68
C VAL A 181 -0.01 -11.45 6.43
N ARG A 182 0.63 -11.32 7.58
CA ARG A 182 0.72 -10.06 8.33
C ARG A 182 2.15 -9.57 8.35
N ILE A 183 2.35 -8.29 8.04
CA ILE A 183 3.63 -7.58 8.13
C ILE A 183 3.46 -6.47 9.16
N GLU A 184 4.27 -6.47 10.20
CA GLU A 184 4.11 -5.58 11.33
C GLU A 184 5.41 -4.84 11.66
N PHE A 185 5.35 -3.52 11.85
CA PHE A 185 6.45 -2.67 12.31
C PHE A 185 7.65 -2.61 11.34
N ALA A 186 7.41 -2.76 10.05
CA ALA A 186 8.40 -2.62 8.99
C ALA A 186 8.68 -1.14 8.67
N GLY A 187 9.43 -0.86 7.61
CA GLY A 187 9.68 0.51 7.13
C GLY A 187 11.00 1.08 7.64
N TYR A 188 12.08 0.29 7.67
CA TYR A 188 13.38 0.79 8.15
C TYR A 188 13.95 1.84 7.17
N PRO A 189 14.33 3.05 7.65
CA PRO A 189 14.97 4.05 6.82
C PRO A 189 16.43 3.66 6.53
N ILE A 190 16.72 3.38 5.25
CA ILE A 190 18.09 3.03 4.81
C ILE A 190 18.93 4.30 4.69
N ASN A 191 18.38 5.32 4.06
CA ASN A 191 18.92 6.66 3.95
C ASN A 191 17.79 7.67 4.18
N PRO A 192 18.08 8.96 4.39
CA PRO A 192 17.03 9.98 4.43
C PRO A 192 16.21 9.99 3.13
N ASN A 193 14.90 9.88 3.24
CA ASN A 193 13.93 9.76 2.15
C ASN A 193 14.18 8.54 1.24
N GLN A 194 14.66 7.45 1.79
CA GLN A 194 14.83 6.16 1.13
C GLN A 194 14.57 5.06 2.15
N GLU A 195 13.35 4.80 2.39
CA GLU A 195 12.84 3.83 3.33
C GLU A 195 12.50 2.52 2.61
N VAL A 196 12.31 1.46 3.37
CA VAL A 196 11.68 0.24 2.87
C VAL A 196 10.24 0.20 3.36
N ASN A 197 9.33 -0.11 2.47
CA ASN A 197 7.90 -0.18 2.78
C ASN A 197 7.53 -1.42 3.60
N GLY A 198 6.27 -1.50 4.00
CA GLY A 198 5.74 -2.72 4.58
C GLY A 198 5.85 -3.90 3.61
N LEU A 199 5.19 -3.78 2.47
CA LEU A 199 5.32 -4.69 1.32
C LEU A 199 5.66 -3.88 0.06
N THR A 200 6.86 -4.10 -0.46
CA THR A 200 7.32 -3.51 -1.73
C THR A 200 7.21 -4.51 -2.87
N LEU A 201 6.59 -4.10 -3.97
CA LEU A 201 6.36 -4.93 -5.16
C LEU A 201 7.03 -4.28 -6.39
N GLY A 202 8.27 -4.65 -6.67
CA GLY A 202 9.01 -4.13 -7.82
C GLY A 202 8.77 -4.95 -9.09
N SER A 203 8.08 -4.41 -10.09
CA SER A 203 7.80 -5.06 -11.40
C SER A 203 7.28 -6.50 -11.28
N VAL A 204 6.42 -6.75 -10.31
CA VAL A 204 5.82 -8.08 -10.10
C VAL A 204 4.76 -8.35 -11.17
N GLY A 205 4.82 -9.51 -11.80
CA GLY A 205 3.93 -9.88 -12.89
C GLY A 205 2.61 -10.51 -12.44
N SER A 206 1.64 -10.55 -13.36
CA SER A 206 0.26 -11.01 -13.13
C SER A 206 0.14 -12.50 -12.80
N GLY A 207 1.21 -13.29 -12.98
CA GLY A 207 1.27 -14.69 -12.54
C GLY A 207 1.44 -14.86 -11.03
N THR A 208 1.73 -13.79 -10.30
CA THR A 208 1.90 -13.80 -8.84
C THR A 208 0.57 -13.60 -8.13
N THR A 209 0.35 -14.31 -7.02
CA THR A 209 -0.86 -14.19 -6.20
C THR A 209 -0.59 -13.38 -4.94
N ILE A 210 -1.31 -12.29 -4.75
CA ILE A 210 -1.30 -11.45 -3.52
C ILE A 210 -2.74 -11.36 -3.01
N ASP A 211 -3.00 -11.96 -1.85
CA ASP A 211 -4.37 -12.04 -1.32
C ASP A 211 -4.39 -12.12 0.22
N HIS A 212 -5.29 -11.39 0.88
CA HIS A 212 -5.39 -11.36 2.34
C HIS A 212 -4.07 -10.99 3.02
N VAL A 213 -3.52 -9.83 2.67
CA VAL A 213 -2.30 -9.30 3.27
C VAL A 213 -2.61 -8.09 4.13
N GLN A 214 -2.09 -8.09 5.36
CA GLN A 214 -2.21 -6.96 6.28
C GLN A 214 -0.84 -6.38 6.58
N VAL A 215 -0.70 -5.06 6.42
CA VAL A 215 0.45 -4.28 6.89
C VAL A 215 0.03 -3.42 8.06
N THR A 216 0.84 -3.41 9.12
CA THR A 216 0.50 -2.72 10.37
C THR A 216 1.70 -1.95 10.89
N TYR A 217 1.52 -0.66 11.15
CA TYR A 217 2.56 0.23 11.68
C TYR A 217 3.85 0.23 10.84
N ALA A 218 3.74 0.30 9.52
CA ALA A 218 4.88 0.60 8.67
C ALA A 218 5.39 2.02 8.97
N ASN A 219 6.71 2.24 8.90
CA ASN A 219 7.32 3.56 9.09
C ASN A 219 7.54 4.28 7.75
N ASP A 220 6.92 3.80 6.74
CA ASP A 220 6.81 4.29 5.39
C ASP A 220 5.49 3.80 4.84
N ASP A 221 5.38 3.57 3.52
CA ASP A 221 4.17 3.04 2.92
C ASP A 221 3.78 1.66 3.45
N SER A 222 2.49 1.44 3.51
CA SER A 222 2.01 0.11 3.82
C SER A 222 2.23 -0.84 2.63
N PHE A 223 1.81 -0.42 1.44
CA PHE A 223 1.98 -1.15 0.19
C PHE A 223 2.47 -0.21 -0.89
N GLU A 224 3.56 -0.56 -1.57
CA GLU A 224 4.06 0.20 -2.70
C GLU A 224 4.40 -0.68 -3.90
N TRP A 225 3.98 -0.21 -5.09
CA TRP A 225 4.21 -0.87 -6.38
C TRP A 225 5.07 -0.01 -7.30
N PHE A 226 6.25 -0.50 -7.64
CA PHE A 226 7.13 0.09 -8.64
C PHE A 226 7.00 -0.66 -9.99
N GLY A 227 6.04 -0.27 -10.81
CA GLY A 227 5.75 -0.97 -12.06
C GLY A 227 5.12 -2.35 -11.88
N GLY A 228 5.00 -3.09 -12.98
CA GLY A 228 4.43 -4.43 -12.99
C GLY A 228 2.94 -4.49 -13.23
N THR A 229 2.40 -5.71 -13.14
CA THR A 229 1.02 -6.05 -13.55
C THR A 229 0.31 -6.95 -12.54
N VAL A 230 0.89 -7.16 -11.37
CA VAL A 230 0.32 -8.05 -10.35
C VAL A 230 -1.04 -7.56 -9.89
N ASN A 231 -1.99 -8.49 -9.74
CA ASN A 231 -3.27 -8.20 -9.12
C ASN A 231 -3.23 -8.55 -7.63
N ALA A 232 -3.92 -7.73 -6.81
CA ALA A 232 -4.01 -7.96 -5.38
C ALA A 232 -5.45 -7.77 -4.87
N ARG A 233 -5.78 -8.44 -3.78
CA ARG A 233 -7.08 -8.28 -3.16
C ARG A 233 -7.05 -8.57 -1.66
N HIS A 234 -8.08 -8.06 -0.95
CA HIS A 234 -8.24 -8.19 0.49
C HIS A 234 -7.00 -7.68 1.25
N LEU A 235 -6.60 -6.45 0.97
CA LEU A 235 -5.47 -5.78 1.60
C LEU A 235 -5.92 -4.95 2.79
N ILE A 236 -5.14 -4.93 3.85
CA ILE A 236 -5.36 -4.05 5.01
C ILE A 236 -4.10 -3.26 5.30
N ALA A 237 -4.20 -1.93 5.22
CA ALA A 237 -3.20 -0.98 5.68
C ALA A 237 -3.67 -0.40 7.02
N TYR A 238 -2.89 -0.61 8.08
CA TYR A 238 -3.29 -0.16 9.41
C TYR A 238 -2.21 0.69 10.06
N LYS A 239 -2.48 2.00 10.12
CA LYS A 239 -1.65 2.99 10.80
C LYS A 239 -0.19 3.00 10.33
N GLY A 240 0.04 2.94 9.03
CA GLY A 240 1.30 3.29 8.40
C GLY A 240 1.63 4.77 8.62
N ILE A 241 2.88 5.16 8.46
CA ILE A 241 3.32 6.54 8.64
C ILE A 241 3.10 7.34 7.37
N ASP A 242 3.52 6.83 6.21
CA ASP A 242 3.32 7.49 4.93
C ASP A 242 2.04 6.99 4.23
N ASP A 243 2.04 6.54 3.02
CA ASP A 243 0.83 6.21 2.29
C ASP A 243 0.28 4.81 2.61
N ASP A 244 -1.03 4.62 2.48
CA ASP A 244 -1.60 3.27 2.62
C ASP A 244 -1.35 2.43 1.38
N PHE A 245 -1.49 3.05 0.18
CA PHE A 245 -1.33 2.41 -1.13
C PHE A 245 -0.64 3.39 -2.09
N ASP A 246 0.62 3.16 -2.40
CA ASP A 246 1.38 3.95 -3.38
C ASP A 246 1.68 3.17 -4.65
N THR A 247 1.61 3.85 -5.80
CA THR A 247 1.87 3.28 -7.12
C THR A 247 2.74 4.18 -7.96
N ASP A 248 3.79 3.62 -8.52
CA ASP A 248 4.75 4.34 -9.35
C ASP A 248 5.24 3.51 -10.55
N ASN A 249 6.02 4.13 -11.39
CA ASN A 249 6.85 3.50 -12.43
C ASN A 249 6.10 2.58 -13.40
N GLY A 250 4.83 2.91 -13.71
CA GLY A 250 4.06 2.17 -14.70
C GLY A 250 3.32 0.95 -14.17
N PHE A 251 3.03 0.89 -12.88
CA PHE A 251 2.18 -0.16 -12.33
C PHE A 251 0.78 -0.13 -12.96
N SER A 252 0.31 -1.29 -13.45
CA SER A 252 -0.95 -1.40 -14.18
C SER A 252 -1.82 -2.60 -13.74
N GLY A 253 -1.61 -3.09 -12.53
CA GLY A 253 -2.42 -4.16 -11.94
C GLY A 253 -3.78 -3.69 -11.43
N GLN A 254 -4.57 -4.64 -10.94
CA GLN A 254 -5.87 -4.41 -10.34
C GLN A 254 -5.83 -4.75 -8.85
N VAL A 255 -6.31 -3.83 -8.01
CA VAL A 255 -6.39 -4.01 -6.56
C VAL A 255 -7.84 -3.89 -6.11
N GLN A 256 -8.33 -4.88 -5.38
CA GLN A 256 -9.74 -4.93 -4.98
C GLN A 256 -9.93 -5.34 -3.53
N PHE A 257 -10.94 -4.77 -2.88
CA PHE A 257 -11.30 -5.05 -1.49
C PHE A 257 -10.18 -4.69 -0.50
N GLY A 258 -9.77 -3.43 -0.51
CA GLY A 258 -8.80 -2.90 0.43
C GLY A 258 -9.42 -2.11 1.57
N LEU A 259 -8.73 -2.11 2.71
CA LEU A 259 -9.09 -1.34 3.90
C LEU A 259 -7.85 -0.57 4.38
N GLY A 260 -7.92 0.76 4.36
CA GLY A 260 -6.96 1.65 4.99
C GLY A 260 -7.54 2.25 6.28
N ILE A 261 -6.82 2.19 7.38
CA ILE A 261 -7.21 2.84 8.64
C ILE A 261 -6.01 3.62 9.18
N ARG A 262 -6.15 4.94 9.23
CA ARG A 262 -5.07 5.87 9.60
C ARG A 262 -5.20 6.38 11.03
N ASP A 263 -4.09 6.86 11.54
CA ASP A 263 -4.04 7.71 12.72
C ASP A 263 -3.62 9.11 12.29
N ALA A 264 -4.51 10.08 12.39
CA ALA A 264 -4.28 11.43 11.89
C ALA A 264 -3.17 12.21 12.64
N LEU A 265 -2.65 11.69 13.75
CA LEU A 265 -1.51 12.27 14.46
C LEU A 265 -0.16 11.76 13.93
N ILE A 266 -0.19 10.72 13.08
CA ILE A 266 0.99 10.07 12.52
C ILE A 266 1.04 10.38 11.03
N ALA A 267 2.13 10.99 10.58
CA ALA A 267 2.38 11.25 9.17
C ALA A 267 3.87 11.43 8.93
N ASP A 268 4.31 11.11 7.72
CA ASP A 268 5.66 11.41 7.26
C ASP A 268 5.81 12.89 6.91
N GLN A 269 7.06 13.34 6.81
CA GLN A 269 7.37 14.72 6.44
C GLN A 269 7.09 15.05 4.96
N SER A 270 7.03 14.04 4.09
CA SER A 270 6.67 14.14 2.67
C SER A 270 5.20 14.50 2.46
N GLY A 271 4.35 14.09 3.39
CA GLY A 271 2.90 14.24 3.33
C GLY A 271 2.22 12.89 3.09
N SER A 272 1.34 12.50 4.00
CA SER A 272 0.77 11.16 4.04
C SER A 272 -0.66 11.11 3.52
N ASN A 273 -0.96 10.11 2.71
CA ASN A 273 -2.23 9.95 2.01
C ASN A 273 -2.84 8.55 2.22
N GLY A 274 -4.06 8.35 1.77
CA GLY A 274 -4.65 7.02 1.64
C GLY A 274 -4.17 6.33 0.36
N PHE A 275 -4.08 7.10 -0.72
CA PHE A 275 -3.45 6.71 -1.98
C PHE A 275 -2.47 7.79 -2.42
N GLU A 276 -1.32 7.38 -2.91
CA GLU A 276 -0.47 8.19 -3.76
C GLU A 276 -0.30 7.50 -5.12
N SER A 277 -0.12 8.26 -6.21
CA SER A 277 0.13 7.67 -7.51
C SER A 277 0.90 8.60 -8.42
N ASP A 278 2.04 8.13 -8.89
CA ASP A 278 2.92 8.80 -9.83
C ASP A 278 3.08 7.98 -11.12
N ASN A 279 3.26 8.63 -12.26
CA ASN A 279 3.76 7.88 -13.43
C ASN A 279 5.26 7.61 -13.29
N ASP A 280 6.00 8.61 -12.87
CA ASP A 280 7.39 8.60 -12.44
C ASP A 280 7.72 9.93 -11.75
N ALA A 281 8.87 10.02 -11.11
CA ALA A 281 9.30 11.20 -10.35
C ALA A 281 9.26 12.52 -11.15
N ASN A 282 9.31 12.47 -12.48
CA ASN A 282 9.32 13.65 -13.36
C ASN A 282 7.95 13.93 -14.01
N GLY A 283 6.96 13.07 -13.82
CA GLY A 283 5.67 13.15 -14.52
C GLY A 283 5.82 12.97 -16.02
N SER A 284 6.76 12.14 -16.46
CA SER A 284 7.03 11.94 -17.88
C SER A 284 5.87 11.24 -18.60
N ALA A 285 5.96 11.14 -19.92
CA ALA A 285 5.07 10.32 -20.75
C ALA A 285 5.66 8.93 -21.03
N ASN A 286 6.55 8.46 -20.19
CA ASN A 286 7.10 7.11 -20.30
C ASN A 286 6.00 6.05 -20.16
N THR A 287 6.18 4.97 -20.89
CA THR A 287 5.21 3.85 -20.91
C THR A 287 5.88 2.55 -20.45
N PRO A 288 5.10 1.64 -19.82
CA PRO A 288 3.65 1.74 -19.54
C PRO A 288 3.35 2.90 -18.58
N PHE A 289 2.19 3.55 -18.75
CA PHE A 289 1.73 4.49 -17.72
C PHE A 289 1.36 3.75 -16.44
N THR A 290 1.56 4.41 -15.30
CA THR A 290 0.90 4.00 -14.06
C THR A 290 -0.60 4.14 -14.26
N ASN A 291 -1.26 3.00 -14.40
CA ASN A 291 -2.68 2.87 -14.74
C ASN A 291 -3.33 1.74 -13.94
N ALA A 292 -3.08 1.78 -12.64
CA ALA A 292 -3.68 0.82 -11.73
C ALA A 292 -5.18 1.08 -11.57
N THR A 293 -5.96 0.02 -11.38
CA THR A 293 -7.37 0.14 -11.01
C THR A 293 -7.58 -0.32 -9.58
N PHE A 294 -7.95 0.59 -8.70
CA PHE A 294 -8.39 0.27 -7.34
C PHE A 294 -9.91 0.27 -7.27
N SER A 295 -10.50 -0.78 -6.71
CA SER A 295 -11.95 -0.91 -6.60
C SER A 295 -12.40 -1.49 -5.27
N ASN A 296 -13.59 -1.05 -4.79
CA ASN A 296 -14.15 -1.52 -3.52
C ASN A 296 -13.18 -1.31 -2.34
N MET A 297 -12.54 -0.15 -2.32
CA MET A 297 -11.63 0.26 -1.25
C MET A 297 -12.40 1.03 -0.18
N THR A 298 -12.03 0.84 1.07
CA THR A 298 -12.54 1.63 2.20
C THR A 298 -11.35 2.27 2.90
N ILE A 299 -11.25 3.60 2.83
CA ILE A 299 -10.11 4.36 3.36
C ILE A 299 -10.63 5.29 4.45
N ILE A 300 -10.18 5.05 5.67
CA ILE A 300 -10.63 5.76 6.87
C ILE A 300 -9.48 6.53 7.46
N GLY A 301 -9.52 7.85 7.30
CA GLY A 301 -8.61 8.78 7.97
C GLY A 301 -8.93 8.93 9.46
N GLY A 302 -8.03 9.56 10.18
CA GLY A 302 -8.19 9.78 11.62
C GLY A 302 -8.92 11.07 11.99
N LYS A 303 -9.37 11.88 11.02
CA LYS A 303 -10.00 13.17 11.26
C LYS A 303 -11.51 13.05 11.43
N ALA A 304 -11.96 12.74 12.65
CA ALA A 304 -13.36 12.48 12.94
C ALA A 304 -14.27 13.71 12.79
N THR A 305 -13.76 14.93 13.04
CA THR A 305 -14.48 16.21 12.92
C THR A 305 -13.55 17.30 12.41
N SER A 306 -14.11 18.47 12.01
CA SER A 306 -13.31 19.64 11.62
C SER A 306 -12.38 20.14 12.74
N GLY A 307 -12.74 19.91 14.00
CA GLY A 307 -11.94 20.28 15.17
C GLY A 307 -10.95 19.21 15.63
N THR A 308 -10.88 18.04 14.97
CA THR A 308 -9.92 17.00 15.33
C THR A 308 -8.49 17.49 15.08
N THR A 309 -7.64 17.40 16.10
CA THR A 309 -6.21 17.68 15.95
C THR A 309 -5.57 16.64 15.05
N ILE A 310 -4.81 17.08 14.07
CA ILE A 310 -4.11 16.23 13.11
C ILE A 310 -2.65 16.65 12.98
N ASN A 311 -1.81 15.77 12.52
CA ASN A 311 -0.49 16.14 11.99
C ASN A 311 -0.70 16.98 10.72
N ILE A 312 0.06 18.06 10.53
CA ILE A 312 -0.07 18.93 9.35
C ILE A 312 0.24 18.20 8.04
N GLN A 313 1.03 17.16 8.11
CA GLN A 313 1.40 16.32 6.96
C GLN A 313 0.41 15.18 6.69
N PHE A 314 -0.61 14.98 7.51
CA PHE A 314 -1.72 14.09 7.22
C PHE A 314 -2.69 14.81 6.26
N GLN A 315 -2.70 14.43 4.97
CA GLN A 315 -3.20 15.31 3.92
C GLN A 315 -4.43 14.79 3.18
N ASN A 316 -4.29 13.82 2.30
CA ASN A 316 -5.31 13.50 1.31
C ASN A 316 -5.85 12.07 1.46
N GLY A 317 -7.12 11.87 1.15
CA GLY A 317 -7.65 10.53 0.94
C GLY A 317 -7.04 9.86 -0.30
N ALA A 318 -6.73 10.66 -1.31
CA ALA A 318 -5.93 10.26 -2.46
C ALA A 318 -5.18 11.45 -3.05
N GLN A 319 -3.94 11.28 -3.43
CA GLN A 319 -3.14 12.22 -4.22
C GLN A 319 -2.69 11.53 -5.50
N ILE A 320 -3.23 11.95 -6.64
CA ILE A 320 -2.88 11.43 -7.96
C ILE A 320 -2.14 12.52 -8.71
N ARG A 321 -0.88 12.26 -9.05
CA ARG A 321 0.03 13.30 -9.54
C ARG A 321 0.94 12.81 -10.66
N ARG A 322 1.79 13.70 -11.16
CA ARG A 322 2.89 13.39 -12.06
C ARG A 322 2.51 12.50 -13.24
N ASN A 323 1.39 12.87 -13.91
CA ASN A 323 0.92 12.20 -15.13
C ASN A 323 0.38 10.77 -14.93
N SER A 324 0.09 10.34 -13.70
CA SER A 324 -0.55 9.06 -13.41
C SER A 324 -1.94 8.96 -14.04
N ARG A 325 -2.38 7.72 -14.29
CA ARG A 325 -3.70 7.34 -14.81
C ARG A 325 -4.43 6.37 -13.87
N GLN A 326 -4.11 6.40 -12.58
CA GLN A 326 -4.70 5.48 -11.61
C GLN A 326 -6.20 5.67 -11.48
N ASP A 327 -6.96 4.63 -11.74
CA ASP A 327 -8.40 4.58 -11.53
C ASP A 327 -8.77 4.28 -10.09
N LEU A 328 -9.81 4.95 -9.59
CA LEU A 328 -10.43 4.64 -8.31
C LEU A 328 -11.95 4.53 -8.49
N ILE A 329 -12.49 3.35 -8.26
CA ILE A 329 -13.90 3.07 -8.53
C ILE A 329 -14.58 2.35 -7.35
N ASN A 330 -15.90 2.58 -7.17
CA ASN A 330 -16.73 1.92 -6.16
C ASN A 330 -16.15 1.98 -4.74
N SER A 331 -15.49 3.07 -4.37
CA SER A 331 -14.70 3.16 -3.15
C SER A 331 -15.24 4.21 -2.17
N PHE A 332 -14.91 4.05 -0.90
CA PHE A 332 -15.31 4.94 0.17
C PHE A 332 -14.07 5.54 0.85
N ILE A 333 -13.97 6.86 0.83
CA ILE A 333 -12.90 7.62 1.47
C ILE A 333 -13.53 8.57 2.49
N THR A 334 -13.03 8.54 3.73
CA THR A 334 -13.59 9.38 4.78
C THR A 334 -12.53 9.87 5.76
N ALA A 335 -12.87 10.96 6.46
CA ALA A 335 -12.13 11.48 7.62
C ALA A 335 -10.68 11.91 7.31
N TYR A 336 -10.45 12.49 6.14
CA TYR A 336 -9.21 13.18 5.75
C TYR A 336 -9.40 14.69 5.71
N PRO A 337 -8.34 15.49 5.82
CA PRO A 337 -8.40 16.93 5.56
C PRO A 337 -8.89 17.21 4.13
N ASN A 338 -8.35 16.50 3.17
CA ASN A 338 -8.74 16.58 1.77
C ASN A 338 -9.28 15.24 1.26
N GLY A 339 -10.17 15.27 0.29
CA GLY A 339 -10.69 14.07 -0.37
C GLY A 339 -9.71 13.50 -1.38
N ILE A 340 -9.91 13.87 -2.65
CA ILE A 340 -9.01 13.50 -3.75
C ILE A 340 -8.33 14.77 -4.26
N TYR A 341 -7.02 14.72 -4.34
CA TYR A 341 -6.20 15.75 -4.95
C TYR A 341 -5.60 15.24 -6.26
N VAL A 342 -5.96 15.87 -7.36
CA VAL A 342 -5.36 15.64 -8.67
C VAL A 342 -4.33 16.74 -8.90
N ASP A 343 -3.07 16.38 -8.73
CA ASP A 343 -1.97 17.32 -8.87
C ASP A 343 -1.49 17.37 -10.34
N ASN A 344 -1.53 18.55 -10.91
CA ASN A 344 -1.11 18.81 -12.29
C ASN A 344 0.20 19.62 -12.39
N ALA A 345 1.00 19.64 -11.31
CA ALA A 345 2.25 20.40 -11.30
C ALA A 345 3.27 19.88 -12.30
N LEU A 346 3.27 18.58 -12.57
CA LEU A 346 4.17 17.93 -13.52
C LEU A 346 3.40 17.08 -14.53
N GLY A 347 3.95 16.97 -15.74
CA GLY A 347 3.45 16.08 -16.78
C GLY A 347 2.85 16.81 -17.99
N ASN A 348 2.78 16.08 -19.10
CA ASN A 348 2.11 16.50 -20.33
C ASN A 348 1.50 15.25 -21.00
N PRO A 349 0.17 15.14 -21.13
CA PRO A 349 -0.85 16.17 -20.84
C PRO A 349 -1.03 16.50 -19.35
N GLY A 350 -0.35 15.80 -18.44
CA GLY A 350 -0.51 15.93 -17.02
C GLY A 350 -1.71 15.14 -16.46
N THR A 351 -1.78 15.07 -15.15
CA THR A 351 -2.78 14.24 -14.45
C THR A 351 -4.21 14.70 -14.74
N VAL A 352 -4.44 16.03 -14.77
CA VAL A 352 -5.75 16.60 -15.13
C VAL A 352 -6.09 16.34 -16.59
N GLY A 353 -5.10 16.40 -17.49
CA GLY A 353 -5.29 16.05 -18.89
C GLY A 353 -5.68 14.58 -19.07
N ASN A 354 -5.08 13.67 -18.33
CA ASN A 354 -5.45 12.25 -18.34
C ASN A 354 -6.89 12.05 -17.86
N ALA A 355 -7.31 12.75 -16.82
CA ALA A 355 -8.69 12.69 -16.35
C ALA A 355 -9.67 13.26 -17.39
N ALA A 356 -9.34 14.38 -18.05
CA ALA A 356 -10.17 14.97 -19.10
C ALA A 356 -10.31 14.06 -20.33
N ASN A 357 -9.28 13.29 -20.65
CA ASN A 357 -9.29 12.33 -21.75
C ASN A 357 -10.00 11.01 -21.40
N GLY A 358 -10.30 10.78 -20.12
CA GLY A 358 -10.87 9.51 -19.65
C GLY A 358 -9.82 8.41 -19.43
N ASP A 359 -8.55 8.78 -19.39
CA ASP A 359 -7.42 7.88 -19.09
C ASP A 359 -7.25 7.67 -17.58
N LEU A 360 -7.82 8.55 -16.76
CA LEU A 360 -7.90 8.47 -15.30
C LEU A 360 -9.38 8.58 -14.91
N VAL A 361 -9.89 7.61 -14.17
CA VAL A 361 -11.32 7.50 -13.87
C VAL A 361 -11.61 7.45 -12.39
N PHE A 362 -12.41 8.40 -11.92
CA PHE A 362 -13.08 8.32 -10.62
C PHE A 362 -14.55 8.03 -10.82
N LYS A 363 -15.01 6.86 -10.38
CA LYS A 363 -16.39 6.44 -10.67
C LYS A 363 -17.02 5.75 -9.47
N ASN A 364 -18.25 6.15 -9.14
CA ASN A 364 -19.05 5.55 -8.08
C ASN A 364 -18.36 5.60 -6.70
N ASN A 365 -17.53 6.60 -6.44
CA ASN A 365 -16.88 6.77 -5.16
C ASN A 365 -17.71 7.64 -4.23
N ILE A 366 -17.55 7.40 -2.94
CA ILE A 366 -18.13 8.22 -1.87
C ILE A 366 -16.99 8.86 -1.09
N LEU A 367 -16.99 10.20 -1.03
CA LEU A 367 -16.12 10.98 -0.15
C LEU A 367 -16.96 11.59 0.97
N ALA A 368 -16.55 11.36 2.22
CA ALA A 368 -17.29 11.82 3.37
C ALA A 368 -16.35 12.37 4.46
N GLY A 369 -16.82 13.36 5.22
CA GLY A 369 -16.06 13.87 6.35
C GLY A 369 -14.69 14.43 5.98
N VAL A 370 -14.57 15.07 4.82
CA VAL A 370 -13.38 15.78 4.37
C VAL A 370 -13.62 17.30 4.41
N ASP A 371 -12.58 18.08 4.68
CA ASP A 371 -12.71 19.53 4.79
C ASP A 371 -12.56 20.26 3.47
N GLY A 372 -11.86 19.65 2.53
CA GLY A 372 -11.63 20.17 1.19
C GLY A 372 -11.59 19.10 0.14
N TRP A 373 -11.46 19.49 -1.11
CA TRP A 373 -11.34 18.56 -2.24
C TRP A 373 -9.93 18.01 -2.39
N GLY A 374 -8.95 18.79 -2.04
CA GLY A 374 -7.54 18.48 -2.15
C GLY A 374 -6.67 19.75 -2.08
N GLY A 375 -5.38 19.61 -2.13
CA GLY A 375 -4.42 20.71 -2.10
C GLY A 375 -3.84 20.98 -0.72
N ASN A 376 -3.26 22.14 -0.52
CA ASN A 376 -2.44 22.53 0.63
C ASN A 376 -3.15 22.48 1.98
N GLY A 377 -3.59 21.33 2.40
CA GLY A 377 -4.11 21.10 3.71
C GLY A 377 -5.43 21.77 4.04
N PHE A 378 -5.74 22.95 3.54
CA PHE A 378 -6.98 23.66 3.90
C PHE A 378 -7.26 24.75 2.88
N GLY A 379 -7.96 24.45 1.82
CA GLY A 379 -8.48 25.48 0.93
C GLY A 379 -7.93 25.46 -0.48
N TYR A 380 -7.41 24.34 -0.93
CA TYR A 380 -7.20 24.16 -2.36
C TYR A 380 -8.55 24.31 -3.08
N VAL A 381 -8.56 25.16 -4.05
CA VAL A 381 -9.69 25.35 -4.95
C VAL A 381 -9.32 24.65 -6.24
N ALA A 382 -9.97 23.50 -6.51
CA ALA A 382 -9.81 22.81 -7.78
C ALA A 382 -10.06 23.79 -8.92
N THR A 383 -9.26 23.74 -9.96
CA THR A 383 -9.51 24.53 -11.17
C THR A 383 -10.82 24.09 -11.83
N ALA A 384 -11.37 24.91 -12.69
CA ALA A 384 -12.57 24.52 -13.45
C ALA A 384 -12.34 23.25 -14.29
N ASP A 385 -11.11 23.05 -14.76
CA ASP A 385 -10.72 21.87 -15.54
C ASP A 385 -10.67 20.61 -14.67
N GLU A 386 -10.11 20.69 -13.46
CA GLU A 386 -10.10 19.60 -12.49
C GLU A 386 -11.52 19.22 -12.06
N VAL A 387 -12.37 20.21 -11.78
CA VAL A 387 -13.78 19.99 -11.46
C VAL A 387 -14.48 19.24 -12.59
N THR A 388 -14.23 19.64 -13.83
CA THR A 388 -14.83 19.02 -15.01
C THR A 388 -14.29 17.61 -15.22
N ALA A 389 -12.98 17.43 -15.17
CA ALA A 389 -12.31 16.14 -15.40
C ALA A 389 -12.71 15.08 -14.36
N LEU A 390 -12.92 15.48 -13.11
CA LEU A 390 -13.35 14.59 -12.03
C LEU A 390 -14.88 14.40 -11.98
N GLY A 391 -15.65 15.02 -12.87
CA GLY A 391 -17.11 14.97 -12.82
C GLY A 391 -17.69 15.55 -11.54
N LEU A 392 -16.99 16.48 -10.91
CA LEU A 392 -17.43 17.18 -9.71
C LEU A 392 -18.63 18.08 -10.00
N ALA A 393 -19.39 18.44 -8.98
CA ALA A 393 -20.46 19.44 -9.12
C ALA A 393 -19.88 20.74 -9.67
N ALA A 394 -20.63 21.40 -10.58
CA ALA A 394 -20.15 22.54 -11.37
C ALA A 394 -19.28 23.52 -10.57
N ALA A 395 -18.20 23.94 -11.20
CA ALA A 395 -17.37 25.04 -10.73
C ALA A 395 -18.26 26.26 -10.47
N GLY A 396 -18.26 26.80 -9.29
CA GLY A 396 -19.17 27.87 -8.87
C GLY A 396 -20.13 27.44 -7.77
N SER A 397 -20.26 26.18 -7.48
CA SER A 397 -20.80 25.71 -6.22
C SER A 397 -19.76 25.87 -5.11
N ASN A 398 -19.46 27.10 -4.81
CA ASN A 398 -18.73 27.52 -3.60
C ASN A 398 -17.64 26.56 -3.09
N HIS A 399 -16.71 26.22 -3.93
CA HIS A 399 -15.51 25.62 -3.46
C HIS A 399 -14.65 26.67 -2.72
N PRO A 400 -14.22 26.49 -1.51
CA PRO A 400 -14.19 25.30 -0.64
C PRO A 400 -15.50 25.01 0.10
N ASN A 401 -16.56 25.73 -0.15
CA ASN A 401 -17.86 25.57 0.50
C ASN A 401 -18.83 24.70 -0.31
N ALA A 402 -18.42 24.21 -1.48
CA ALA A 402 -19.13 23.14 -2.19
C ALA A 402 -19.34 21.95 -1.26
N PRO A 403 -20.37 21.14 -1.51
CA PRO A 403 -20.65 20.02 -0.62
C PRO A 403 -19.37 19.22 -0.40
N ARG A 404 -18.85 19.35 0.81
CA ARG A 404 -17.58 18.73 1.17
C ARG A 404 -17.72 17.25 1.15
N GLY A 405 -16.79 16.60 0.51
CA GLY A 405 -16.73 15.17 0.59
C GLY A 405 -17.54 14.43 -0.44
N ARG A 406 -17.68 14.98 -1.63
CA ARG A 406 -18.37 14.23 -2.66
C ARG A 406 -17.73 14.31 -4.02
N VAL A 407 -17.42 13.13 -4.54
CA VAL A 407 -17.30 12.90 -5.97
C VAL A 407 -18.30 11.84 -6.36
N VAL A 408 -19.12 12.12 -7.36
CA VAL A 408 -19.92 11.10 -8.00
C VAL A 408 -19.89 11.33 -9.48
N ALA A 409 -19.05 10.62 -10.18
CA ALA A 409 -19.22 10.47 -11.61
C ALA A 409 -20.40 9.52 -11.85
N GLY A 410 -21.50 10.05 -12.35
CA GLY A 410 -22.69 9.28 -12.67
C GLY A 410 -23.63 8.96 -11.50
N GLY A 411 -23.36 9.48 -10.32
CA GLY A 411 -24.24 9.36 -9.16
C GLY A 411 -24.70 10.71 -8.66
N VAL A 412 -25.74 10.74 -7.91
CA VAL A 412 -26.37 11.96 -7.43
C VAL A 412 -26.25 12.00 -5.92
N GLY A 413 -25.58 12.96 -5.34
CA GLY A 413 -25.59 13.15 -3.91
C GLY A 413 -24.95 14.45 -3.50
N THR A 414 -25.56 15.14 -2.60
CA THR A 414 -25.00 16.32 -1.97
C THR A 414 -24.68 16.00 -0.52
N TRP A 415 -23.42 16.25 -0.14
CA TRP A 415 -23.00 16.26 1.24
C TRP A 415 -23.03 17.68 1.71
N SER A 416 -23.62 17.90 2.85
CA SER A 416 -23.57 19.18 3.51
C SER A 416 -22.65 19.05 4.72
N ASN A 417 -21.66 19.93 4.82
CA ASN A 417 -20.71 19.98 5.92
C ASN A 417 -19.85 18.72 6.15
N GLY A 418 -19.59 17.96 5.09
CA GLY A 418 -18.73 16.78 5.19
C GLY A 418 -19.27 15.65 6.08
N VAL A 419 -20.55 15.65 6.38
CA VAL A 419 -21.19 14.64 7.22
C VAL A 419 -22.29 13.96 6.44
N PHE A 420 -22.25 12.64 6.42
CA PHE A 420 -23.39 11.82 6.03
C PHE A 420 -24.43 11.90 7.14
N GLY A 421 -25.49 12.62 6.95
CA GLY A 421 -26.45 12.79 8.03
C GLY A 421 -27.64 13.67 7.67
N ALA A 422 -28.26 14.29 8.64
CA ALA A 422 -29.55 14.96 8.57
C ALA A 422 -29.71 16.04 7.48
N ASN A 423 -28.62 16.51 6.90
CA ASN A 423 -28.62 17.46 5.79
C ASN A 423 -28.26 16.84 4.43
N SER A 424 -28.06 15.53 4.36
CA SER A 424 -27.88 14.85 3.09
C SER A 424 -29.25 14.51 2.50
N THR A 425 -29.41 14.67 1.21
CA THR A 425 -30.61 14.21 0.50
C THR A 425 -30.62 12.71 0.27
N TYR A 426 -29.65 11.98 0.84
CA TYR A 426 -29.52 10.54 0.71
C TYR A 426 -30.11 9.81 1.89
N THR A 427 -30.98 8.88 1.58
CA THR A 427 -31.36 7.77 2.44
C THR A 427 -30.56 6.54 2.04
N GLU A 428 -30.43 5.57 2.93
CA GLU A 428 -29.82 4.28 2.63
C GLU A 428 -30.38 3.64 1.34
N ALA A 429 -31.69 3.75 1.13
CA ALA A 429 -32.35 3.29 -0.09
C ALA A 429 -31.89 4.05 -1.34
N THR A 430 -31.62 5.33 -1.25
CA THR A 430 -31.14 6.17 -2.37
C THR A 430 -29.69 5.84 -2.70
N ILE A 431 -28.86 5.58 -1.69
CA ILE A 431 -27.46 5.14 -1.88
C ILE A 431 -27.46 3.80 -2.58
N ASN A 432 -28.24 2.85 -2.12
CA ASN A 432 -28.33 1.49 -2.69
C ASN A 432 -28.90 1.49 -4.10
N ALA A 433 -29.83 2.40 -4.42
CA ALA A 433 -30.39 2.54 -5.76
C ALA A 433 -29.43 3.24 -6.76
N ALA A 434 -28.63 4.21 -6.27
CA ALA A 434 -27.71 4.97 -7.12
C ALA A 434 -26.39 4.24 -7.39
N SER A 435 -25.98 3.37 -6.48
CA SER A 435 -24.78 2.54 -6.58
C SER A 435 -25.02 1.29 -5.74
N PRO A 436 -25.50 0.22 -6.34
CA PRO A 436 -25.61 -1.03 -5.60
C PRO A 436 -24.19 -1.45 -5.21
N ILE A 437 -23.83 -1.12 -3.99
CA ILE A 437 -22.66 -1.68 -3.33
C ILE A 437 -23.11 -3.10 -2.98
N ASN A 438 -22.74 -4.05 -3.80
CA ASN A 438 -22.84 -5.46 -3.40
C ASN A 438 -21.74 -5.71 -2.37
N TRP A 439 -22.14 -5.71 -1.11
CA TRP A 439 -21.31 -6.14 0.00
C TRP A 439 -21.00 -7.63 -0.06
#